data_d0c89fcc59c9c8dc4716b5e1dab1fead
#
_entry.id   d0c89fcc59c9c8dc4716b5e1dab1fead
#
_cell.length_a   1.000
_cell.length_b   1.000
_cell.length_c   1.000
_cell.angle_alpha   90.00
_cell.angle_beta   90.00
_cell.angle_gamma   90.00
#
_symmetry.space_group_name_H-M   'P 1'
#
loop_
_entity.id
_entity.type
_entity.pdbx_description
1 polymer ?
#
loop_
_entity_poly.entity_id
_entity_poly.type
_entity_poly.pdbx_seq_one_letter_code
_entity_poly.pdbx_strand_id
1 'polypeptide(L)'
;MEPQQTDILIIGAGLTGLTTGFWLTRAGKDIHSLEKADRVGGQIHTFREKDFVYESGPNTGVVSYPEVAELFEALSPACALETAREESKRRLIWKGNRFRALPSGLFSAV
;
A
#
# COMPACT_ATOMS: atom_id res chain seq x y z
N MET A 1 -3.84 -22.33 28.17
CA MET A 1 -3.29 -21.10 27.56
C MET A 1 -3.87 -19.94 28.35
N GLU A 2 -3.05 -19.14 29.00
CA GLU A 2 -3.55 -17.98 29.73
C GLU A 2 -4.03 -16.92 28.74
N PRO A 3 -5.12 -16.18 29.06
CA PRO A 3 -5.62 -15.11 28.19
C PRO A 3 -4.56 -14.00 28.09
N GLN A 4 -4.19 -13.64 26.88
CA GLN A 4 -3.30 -12.53 26.61
C GLN A 4 -4.11 -11.24 26.68
N GLN A 5 -3.71 -10.32 27.54
CA GLN A 5 -4.32 -9.00 27.64
C GLN A 5 -3.59 -8.02 26.71
N THR A 6 -4.33 -7.19 26.04
CA THR A 6 -3.82 -6.13 25.17
C THR A 6 -4.77 -4.93 25.25
N ASP A 7 -4.24 -3.71 25.04
CA ASP A 7 -5.09 -2.51 25.03
C ASP A 7 -6.04 -2.51 23.83
N ILE A 8 -5.53 -2.93 22.68
CA ILE A 8 -6.27 -2.85 21.40
C ILE A 8 -6.01 -4.10 20.57
N LEU A 9 -7.09 -4.72 20.11
CA LEU A 9 -7.06 -5.81 19.15
C LEU A 9 -7.41 -5.30 17.76
N ILE A 10 -6.51 -5.51 16.79
CA ILE A 10 -6.73 -5.16 15.38
C ILE A 10 -7.06 -6.44 14.61
N ILE A 11 -8.18 -6.46 13.90
CA ILE A 11 -8.58 -7.57 13.05
C ILE A 11 -8.27 -7.24 11.59
N GLY A 12 -7.33 -7.97 11.02
CA GLY A 12 -6.84 -7.81 9.66
C GLY A 12 -5.54 -7.01 9.56
N ALA A 13 -4.54 -7.58 8.89
CA ALA A 13 -3.24 -6.97 8.63
C ALA A 13 -3.09 -6.51 7.17
N GLY A 14 -4.14 -5.94 6.59
CA GLY A 14 -4.07 -5.14 5.38
C GLY A 14 -3.47 -3.77 5.65
N LEU A 15 -3.39 -2.91 4.63
CA LEU A 15 -2.78 -1.57 4.76
C LEU A 15 -3.36 -0.77 5.92
N THR A 16 -4.68 -0.73 6.06
CA THR A 16 -5.36 0.00 7.14
C THR A 16 -4.98 -0.54 8.52
N GLY A 17 -5.05 -1.86 8.72
CA GLY A 17 -4.71 -2.47 10.00
C GLY A 17 -3.25 -2.24 10.38
N LEU A 18 -2.33 -2.40 9.42
CA LEU A 18 -0.90 -2.18 9.64
C LEU A 18 -0.60 -0.71 9.98
N THR A 19 -1.19 0.24 9.25
CA THR A 19 -1.00 1.67 9.51
C THR A 19 -1.57 2.08 10.87
N THR A 20 -2.77 1.57 11.20
CA THR A 20 -3.38 1.80 12.52
C THR A 20 -2.49 1.26 13.64
N GLY A 21 -2.00 0.02 13.48
CA GLY A 21 -1.11 -0.59 14.45
C GLY A 21 0.19 0.19 14.64
N PHE A 22 0.79 0.65 13.53
CA PHE A 22 1.99 1.46 13.56
C PHE A 22 1.83 2.73 14.41
N TRP A 23 0.77 3.51 14.16
CA TRP A 23 0.53 4.75 14.90
C TRP A 23 0.15 4.52 16.36
N LEU A 24 -0.64 3.49 16.64
CA LEU A 24 -1.02 3.14 18.00
C LEU A 24 0.21 2.69 18.83
N THR A 25 1.08 1.88 18.24
CA THR A 25 2.33 1.47 18.89
C THR A 25 3.23 2.68 19.18
N ARG A 26 3.36 3.62 18.24
CA ARG A 26 4.09 4.88 18.47
C ARG A 26 3.45 5.75 19.55
N ALA A 27 2.14 5.65 19.73
CA ALA A 27 1.42 6.30 20.83
C ALA A 27 1.52 5.55 22.18
N GLY A 28 2.36 4.51 22.26
CA GLY A 28 2.60 3.75 23.48
C GLY A 28 1.48 2.77 23.84
N LYS A 29 0.61 2.40 22.88
CA LYS A 29 -0.44 1.41 23.12
C LYS A 29 0.10 -0.01 22.92
N ASP A 30 -0.34 -0.92 23.78
CA ASP A 30 -0.13 -2.34 23.58
C ASP A 30 -1.17 -2.85 22.60
N ILE A 31 -0.72 -3.34 21.44
CA ILE A 31 -1.59 -3.80 20.36
C ILE A 31 -1.34 -5.27 20.02
N HIS A 32 -2.40 -5.97 19.68
CA HIS A 32 -2.32 -7.29 19.09
C HIS A 32 -3.07 -7.29 17.75
N SER A 33 -2.46 -7.86 16.72
CA SER A 33 -3.08 -7.95 15.39
C SER A 33 -3.32 -9.40 15.01
N LEU A 34 -4.52 -9.68 14.51
CA LEU A 34 -4.91 -10.98 13.98
C LEU A 34 -5.13 -10.89 12.47
N GLU A 35 -4.46 -11.74 11.72
CA GLU A 35 -4.66 -11.90 10.27
C GLU A 35 -5.07 -13.34 9.97
N LYS A 36 -6.08 -13.51 9.12
CA LYS A 36 -6.58 -14.84 8.75
C LYS A 36 -5.72 -15.54 7.69
N ALA A 37 -5.00 -14.74 6.90
CA ALA A 37 -4.11 -15.25 5.86
C ALA A 37 -2.74 -15.59 6.45
N ASP A 38 -1.95 -16.33 5.71
CA ASP A 38 -0.57 -16.69 6.04
C ASP A 38 0.43 -15.54 5.81
N ARG A 39 -0.05 -14.39 5.32
CA ARG A 39 0.75 -13.19 5.05
C ARG A 39 0.01 -11.91 5.42
N VAL A 40 0.77 -10.87 5.71
CA VAL A 40 0.29 -9.50 5.89
C VAL A 40 0.23 -8.75 4.54
N GLY A 41 -0.38 -7.57 4.52
CA GLY A 41 -0.45 -6.67 3.35
C GLY A 41 -1.79 -6.68 2.63
N GLY A 42 -2.66 -7.68 2.88
CA GLY A 42 -3.99 -7.75 2.27
C GLY A 42 -3.92 -7.79 0.73
N GLN A 43 -4.49 -6.78 0.07
CA GLN A 43 -4.48 -6.69 -1.40
C GLN A 43 -3.14 -6.24 -2.00
N ILE A 44 -2.23 -5.69 -1.18
CA ILE A 44 -0.90 -5.30 -1.64
C ILE A 44 -0.02 -6.54 -1.61
N HIS A 45 0.36 -7.01 -2.80
CA HIS A 45 1.21 -8.19 -2.92
C HIS A 45 2.02 -8.15 -4.21
N THR A 46 3.33 -8.16 -4.03
CA THR A 46 4.30 -8.23 -5.11
C THR A 46 4.66 -9.69 -5.40
N PHE A 47 4.48 -10.11 -6.62
CA PHE A 47 4.93 -11.40 -7.11
C PHE A 47 6.29 -11.27 -7.82
N ARG A 48 7.11 -12.28 -7.62
CA ARG A 48 8.38 -12.44 -8.31
C ARG A 48 8.41 -13.82 -8.96
N GLU A 49 8.40 -13.85 -10.27
CA GLU A 49 8.43 -15.09 -11.03
C GLU A 49 9.46 -14.97 -12.17
N LYS A 50 10.54 -15.73 -12.10
CA LYS A 50 11.68 -15.63 -13.01
C LYS A 50 12.20 -14.18 -13.08
N ASP A 51 12.17 -13.58 -14.26
CA ASP A 51 12.61 -12.20 -14.50
C ASP A 51 11.48 -11.15 -14.36
N PHE A 52 10.29 -11.59 -13.96
CA PHE A 52 9.12 -10.71 -13.81
C PHE A 52 8.88 -10.33 -12.36
N VAL A 53 8.56 -9.06 -12.17
CA VAL A 53 8.05 -8.52 -10.91
C VAL A 53 6.73 -7.82 -11.21
N TYR A 54 5.67 -8.24 -10.56
CA TYR A 54 4.35 -7.64 -10.78
C TYR A 54 3.51 -7.60 -9.50
N GLU A 55 2.57 -6.66 -9.47
CA GLU A 55 1.65 -6.47 -8.37
C GLU A 55 0.30 -7.11 -8.68
N SER A 56 -0.30 -7.81 -7.71
CA SER A 56 -1.66 -8.34 -7.84
C SER A 56 -2.73 -7.33 -7.44
N GLY A 57 -2.33 -6.23 -6.86
CA GLY A 57 -3.19 -5.17 -6.35
C GLY A 57 -2.73 -3.78 -6.80
N PRO A 58 -2.96 -2.76 -5.97
CA PRO A 58 -2.48 -1.41 -6.25
C PRO A 58 -0.95 -1.38 -6.38
N ASN A 59 -0.44 -0.81 -7.45
CA ASN A 59 1.00 -0.67 -7.71
C ASN A 59 1.50 0.78 -7.63
N THR A 60 0.59 1.73 -7.52
CA THR A 60 0.91 3.14 -7.37
C THR A 60 -0.08 3.82 -6.43
N GLY A 61 0.35 4.86 -5.76
CA GLY A 61 -0.47 5.69 -4.90
C GLY A 61 -0.21 7.16 -5.16
N VAL A 62 -1.07 8.00 -4.61
CA VAL A 62 -0.90 9.45 -4.60
C VAL A 62 -0.70 9.88 -3.16
N VAL A 63 0.36 10.63 -2.91
CA VAL A 63 0.63 11.22 -1.60
C VAL A 63 -0.06 12.59 -1.58
N SER A 64 -1.33 12.60 -1.19
CA SER A 64 -2.16 13.82 -1.13
C SER A 64 -2.27 14.40 0.28
N TYR A 65 -1.94 13.62 1.28
CA TYR A 65 -2.07 14.00 2.69
C TYR A 65 -0.71 13.96 3.39
N PRO A 66 -0.41 14.93 4.25
CA PRO A 66 0.87 15.01 4.96
C PRO A 66 1.13 13.78 5.84
N GLU A 67 0.07 13.17 6.38
CA GLU A 67 0.18 11.98 7.23
C GLU A 67 0.76 10.77 6.47
N VAL A 68 0.54 10.70 5.16
CA VAL A 68 1.14 9.64 4.33
C VAL A 68 2.63 9.88 4.17
N ALA A 69 3.05 11.12 3.93
CA ALA A 69 4.47 11.46 3.85
C ALA A 69 5.17 11.19 5.19
N GLU A 70 4.56 11.60 6.31
CA GLU A 70 5.05 11.35 7.66
C GLU A 70 5.22 9.85 7.97
N LEU A 71 4.27 9.02 7.52
CA LEU A 71 4.37 7.57 7.68
C LEU A 71 5.63 7.03 6.98
N PHE A 72 5.88 7.42 5.73
CA PHE A 72 7.05 6.94 4.99
C PHE A 72 8.36 7.50 5.54
N GLU A 73 8.37 8.74 6.01
CA GLU A 73 9.52 9.32 6.71
C GLU A 73 9.83 8.51 7.99
N ALA A 74 8.80 8.15 8.76
CA ALA A 74 8.96 7.38 9.98
C ALA A 74 9.39 5.91 9.71
N LEU A 75 9.15 5.38 8.51
CA LEU A 75 9.58 4.05 8.08
C LEU A 75 10.97 4.03 7.42
N SER A 76 11.54 5.20 7.13
CA SER A 76 12.88 5.31 6.53
C SER A 76 13.98 4.80 7.48
N PRO A 77 15.03 4.12 6.98
CA PRO A 77 15.33 3.79 5.58
C PRO A 77 14.73 2.46 5.10
N ALA A 78 13.93 1.77 5.91
CA ALA A 78 13.38 0.45 5.57
C ALA A 78 12.39 0.52 4.39
N CYS A 79 11.70 1.66 4.23
CA CYS A 79 10.78 1.91 3.13
C CYS A 79 10.98 3.34 2.62
N ALA A 80 11.10 3.50 1.30
CA ALA A 80 11.24 4.80 0.64
C ALA A 80 10.14 5.01 -0.39
N LEU A 81 9.70 6.27 -0.54
CA LEU A 81 8.81 6.67 -1.62
C LEU A 81 9.64 6.93 -2.88
N GLU A 82 9.26 6.28 -3.97
CA GLU A 82 9.82 6.53 -5.29
C GLU A 82 8.78 7.17 -6.20
N THR A 83 9.20 8.24 -6.89
CA THR A 83 8.35 8.88 -7.88
C THR A 83 8.27 8.05 -9.17
N ALA A 84 7.08 7.85 -9.67
CA ALA A 84 6.88 7.17 -10.95
C ALA A 84 7.60 7.91 -12.09
N ARG A 85 8.24 7.15 -12.98
CA ARG A 85 8.90 7.69 -14.16
C ARG A 85 7.87 8.34 -15.10
N GLU A 86 8.28 9.34 -15.86
CA GLU A 86 7.38 10.05 -16.79
C GLU A 86 6.72 9.10 -17.80
N GLU A 87 7.46 8.09 -18.28
CA GLU A 87 6.93 7.08 -19.20
C GLU A 87 5.79 6.25 -18.57
N SER A 88 5.86 6.05 -17.25
CA SER A 88 4.87 5.28 -16.48
C SER A 88 3.57 6.06 -16.22
N LYS A 89 3.55 7.37 -16.46
CA LYS A 89 2.34 8.20 -16.33
C LYS A 89 1.35 7.99 -17.47
N ARG A 90 1.76 7.33 -18.55
CA ARG A 90 0.89 7.05 -19.70
C ARG A 90 -0.10 5.95 -19.35
N ARG A 91 -1.37 6.27 -19.42
CA ARG A 91 -2.45 5.27 -19.25
C ARG A 91 -2.87 4.77 -20.62
N LEU A 92 -2.79 3.47 -20.81
CA LEU A 92 -3.14 2.81 -22.06
C LEU A 92 -4.33 1.88 -21.84
N ILE A 93 -5.25 1.86 -22.80
CA ILE A 93 -6.33 0.89 -22.90
C ILE A 93 -6.14 0.01 -24.14
N TRP A 94 -6.46 -1.26 -23.99
CA TRP A 94 -6.49 -2.18 -25.14
C TRP A 94 -7.84 -2.09 -25.82
N LYS A 95 -7.90 -1.61 -27.06
CA LYS A 95 -9.14 -1.51 -27.82
C LYS A 95 -8.87 -1.66 -29.31
N GLY A 96 -9.64 -2.54 -29.99
CA GLY A 96 -9.49 -2.75 -31.43
C GLY A 96 -8.11 -3.34 -31.77
N ASN A 97 -7.66 -4.33 -31.02
CA ASN A 97 -6.40 -5.09 -31.17
C ASN A 97 -5.13 -4.20 -31.14
N ARG A 98 -5.19 -3.07 -30.43
CA ARG A 98 -4.03 -2.17 -30.21
C ARG A 98 -4.17 -1.36 -28.94
N PHE A 99 -3.02 -0.93 -28.41
CA PHE A 99 -2.99 0.02 -27.29
C PHE A 99 -3.38 1.43 -27.77
N ARG A 100 -4.24 2.07 -27.02
CA ARG A 100 -4.65 3.48 -27.21
C ARG A 100 -4.39 4.25 -25.94
N ALA A 101 -3.75 5.42 -26.05
CA ALA A 101 -3.58 6.32 -24.92
C ALA A 101 -4.93 6.92 -24.52
N LEU A 102 -5.19 7.01 -23.21
CA LEU A 102 -6.30 7.80 -22.69
C LEU A 102 -5.98 9.28 -22.89
N PRO A 103 -6.99 10.10 -23.29
CA PRO A 103 -6.81 11.54 -23.37
C PRO A 103 -6.36 12.11 -22.02
N SER A 104 -5.26 12.84 -22.01
CA SER A 104 -4.66 13.41 -20.80
C SER A 104 -5.48 14.53 -20.14
N GLY A 105 -6.55 15.02 -20.80
CA GLY A 105 -7.38 16.13 -20.33
C GLY A 105 -8.63 15.75 -19.52
N LEU A 106 -9.00 14.48 -19.43
CA LEU A 106 -10.25 14.08 -18.77
C LEU A 106 -10.10 13.69 -17.29
N PHE A 107 -8.87 13.66 -16.76
CA PHE A 107 -8.58 13.26 -15.37
C PHE A 107 -7.55 14.16 -14.65
N SER A 108 -7.33 15.37 -15.12
CA SER A 108 -6.51 16.35 -14.39
C SER A 108 -7.34 17.27 -13.49
N ALA A 109 -8.57 16.91 -13.20
CA ALA A 109 -9.44 17.60 -12.26
C ALA A 109 -9.97 16.60 -11.22
N VAL A 110 -9.13 16.24 -10.29
CA VAL A 110 -9.47 15.95 -8.87
C VAL A 110 -8.21 16.19 -8.06
#